data_e1a31910c145d25118064eea5fe262df
#
_entry.id   e1a31910c145d25118064eea5fe262df
#
_cell.length_a   1.000
_cell.length_b   1.000
_cell.length_c   1.000
_cell.angle_alpha   90.00
_cell.angle_beta   90.00
_cell.angle_gamma   90.00
#
_symmetry.space_group_name_H-M   'P 1'
#
loop_
_entity.id
_entity.type
_entity.pdbx_description
1 polymer ?
#
loop_
_entity_poly.entity_id
_entity_poly.type
_entity_poly.pdbx_seq_one_letter_code
_entity_poly.pdbx_strand_id
1 'polypeptide(L)'
;MNATAAVGVITDPWEIAARQFEPEPPGEQHWETPGDLAIAVDPTTVQTPALDLVDEALVDVDAGRCDRLIITMPPQEGKSTRVTTIGPLWMLTRNPDLRVAIASYAQDLADEFGRNIRNHITSNDGTDDTLDLGLRIAADNGAARRWRLDGHRGGVRSVGITSGLTGKPADVLFIDDPIKDQKDAESAAWRKRVWDFWTAVANTRLAPGAPVIVILTRWHEDDLVGRLLAAEDAHRWRVLNIPACADHDPSKGETDPLGRQPGAFLQSARGRTTAQWRQIRIAVGSRVWNALYQGRPAPPEGDLFDRGWWREYTAPRWAVRGDGSHWVIGADEVIQSWDMAFKDLSDSDYVCGQVWARYGLQAFLVDQVHDRMSFVETRKAVRRLAAKWPQATLKLVEDKANGTAVINSLARTVAGLIPVDPEGSKYARAAAVAPFAEAGQIALPSPELAPWIGAWIEEHAAFPSAAHDDRVDAMSQAINRLLLAPILDGSMVVESEDLDDELDGYEISPV
;
A
#
# COMPACT_ATOMS: atom_id res chain seq x y z
N MET A 1 16.74 -57.20 -47.55
CA MET A 1 16.22 -56.47 -48.76
C MET A 1 15.96 -55.06 -48.33
N ASN A 2 16.88 -54.15 -48.68
CA ASN A 2 16.80 -52.72 -48.39
C ASN A 2 15.93 -52.08 -49.43
N ALA A 3 14.84 -51.44 -49.03
CA ALA A 3 14.06 -50.55 -49.88
C ALA A 3 14.53 -49.11 -49.61
N THR A 4 15.40 -48.63 -50.47
CA THR A 4 15.81 -47.21 -50.53
C THR A 4 14.64 -46.43 -51.17
N ALA A 5 13.97 -45.57 -50.40
CA ALA A 5 13.00 -44.62 -50.93
C ALA A 5 13.75 -43.58 -51.80
N ALA A 6 13.46 -43.57 -53.11
CA ALA A 6 13.97 -42.54 -54.01
C ALA A 6 13.29 -41.17 -53.69
N VAL A 7 14.10 -40.23 -53.28
CA VAL A 7 13.68 -38.81 -53.25
C VAL A 7 13.47 -38.34 -54.69
N GLY A 8 12.22 -38.10 -55.07
CA GLY A 8 11.88 -37.59 -56.40
C GLY A 8 12.47 -36.17 -56.55
N VAL A 9 13.38 -36.01 -57.49
CA VAL A 9 13.88 -34.69 -57.89
C VAL A 9 12.73 -33.97 -58.59
N ILE A 10 12.24 -32.90 -58.02
CA ILE A 10 11.24 -32.00 -58.63
C ILE A 10 11.93 -31.31 -59.79
N THR A 11 11.50 -31.60 -61.01
CA THR A 11 12.10 -31.06 -62.26
C THR A 11 11.20 -30.04 -62.96
N ASP A 12 10.07 -29.68 -62.38
CA ASP A 12 9.19 -28.67 -62.97
C ASP A 12 9.68 -27.25 -62.64
N PRO A 13 10.06 -26.44 -63.61
CA PRO A 13 10.47 -25.06 -63.39
C PRO A 13 9.42 -24.20 -62.70
N TRP A 14 8.15 -24.49 -62.84
CA TRP A 14 7.04 -23.79 -62.19
C TRP A 14 6.91 -24.15 -60.72
N GLU A 15 7.18 -25.39 -60.33
CA GLU A 15 7.23 -25.79 -58.92
C GLU A 15 8.45 -25.19 -58.21
N ILE A 16 9.57 -25.06 -58.91
CA ILE A 16 10.79 -24.35 -58.39
C ILE A 16 10.50 -22.85 -58.23
N ALA A 17 9.82 -22.23 -59.19
CA ALA A 17 9.43 -20.84 -59.11
C ALA A 17 8.39 -20.59 -58.02
N ALA A 18 7.37 -21.48 -57.87
CA ALA A 18 6.38 -21.37 -56.80
C ALA A 18 7.01 -21.44 -55.39
N ARG A 19 8.00 -22.30 -55.21
CA ARG A 19 8.74 -22.40 -53.93
C ARG A 19 9.62 -21.16 -53.66
N GLN A 20 10.05 -20.42 -54.67
CA GLN A 20 10.77 -19.14 -54.52
C GLN A 20 9.82 -17.98 -54.16
N PHE A 21 8.53 -18.14 -54.37
CA PHE A 21 7.47 -17.15 -54.04
C PHE A 21 6.56 -17.63 -52.89
N GLU A 22 6.78 -18.84 -52.33
CA GLU A 22 6.18 -19.13 -51.05
C GLU A 22 6.76 -18.14 -50.05
N PRO A 23 5.94 -17.27 -49.43
CA PRO A 23 6.42 -16.45 -48.35
C PRO A 23 7.04 -17.41 -47.32
N GLU A 24 8.27 -17.12 -46.90
CA GLU A 24 8.85 -17.81 -45.74
C GLU A 24 7.78 -17.86 -44.66
N PRO A 25 7.47 -19.04 -44.06
CA PRO A 25 6.53 -19.07 -42.96
C PRO A 25 6.99 -17.98 -41.98
N PRO A 26 6.09 -17.11 -41.51
CA PRO A 26 6.46 -16.03 -40.64
C PRO A 26 7.34 -16.65 -39.53
N GLY A 27 8.60 -16.25 -39.50
CA GLY A 27 9.55 -16.80 -38.53
C GLY A 27 8.89 -16.68 -37.17
N GLU A 28 8.88 -17.75 -36.38
CA GLU A 28 8.27 -17.73 -35.04
C GLU A 28 8.84 -16.49 -34.32
N GLN A 29 8.02 -15.45 -34.18
CA GLN A 29 8.43 -14.24 -33.50
C GLN A 29 8.76 -14.62 -32.09
N HIS A 30 10.04 -14.57 -31.75
CA HIS A 30 10.53 -14.97 -30.45
C HIS A 30 11.01 -13.76 -29.68
N TRP A 31 10.30 -13.42 -28.61
CA TRP A 31 10.73 -12.36 -27.68
C TRP A 31 11.65 -12.96 -26.63
N GLU A 32 12.85 -12.44 -26.50
CA GLU A 32 13.86 -12.96 -25.55
C GLU A 32 13.42 -12.70 -24.11
N THR A 33 12.81 -11.54 -23.86
CA THR A 33 12.36 -11.11 -22.53
C THR A 33 10.88 -10.69 -22.51
N PRO A 34 10.24 -10.67 -21.34
CA PRO A 34 8.92 -10.05 -21.19
C PRO A 34 8.90 -8.57 -21.61
N GLY A 35 10.02 -7.84 -21.44
CA GLY A 35 10.17 -6.46 -21.86
C GLY A 35 10.09 -6.28 -23.37
N ASP A 36 10.73 -7.16 -24.14
CA ASP A 36 10.65 -7.15 -25.59
C ASP A 36 9.22 -7.34 -26.08
N LEU A 37 8.51 -8.29 -25.48
CA LEU A 37 7.09 -8.49 -25.77
C LEU A 37 6.24 -7.28 -25.37
N ALA A 38 6.51 -6.68 -24.21
CA ALA A 38 5.76 -5.51 -23.74
C ALA A 38 5.86 -4.35 -24.72
N ILE A 39 7.07 -4.07 -25.25
CA ILE A 39 7.30 -3.02 -26.25
C ILE A 39 6.65 -3.40 -27.59
N ALA A 40 6.69 -4.67 -27.97
CA ALA A 40 6.06 -5.13 -29.20
C ALA A 40 4.54 -4.99 -29.21
N VAL A 41 3.86 -5.29 -28.10
CA VAL A 41 2.39 -5.16 -27.99
C VAL A 41 1.92 -3.75 -27.66
N ASP A 42 2.78 -2.93 -27.05
CA ASP A 42 2.51 -1.52 -26.75
C ASP A 42 3.82 -0.71 -26.85
N PRO A 43 4.08 -0.05 -28.00
CA PRO A 43 5.28 0.76 -28.20
C PRO A 43 5.41 1.95 -27.24
N THR A 44 4.37 2.30 -26.49
CA THR A 44 4.42 3.36 -25.46
C THR A 44 4.95 2.87 -24.11
N THR A 45 5.25 1.57 -24.02
CA THR A 45 5.80 0.95 -22.82
C THR A 45 7.12 1.61 -22.40
N VAL A 46 7.17 2.06 -21.16
CA VAL A 46 8.38 2.61 -20.56
C VAL A 46 9.22 1.48 -19.96
N GLN A 47 10.41 1.28 -20.50
CA GLN A 47 11.40 0.36 -19.94
C GLN A 47 12.31 1.11 -18.96
N THR A 48 12.61 0.50 -17.83
CA THR A 48 13.48 1.05 -16.78
C THR A 48 14.42 -0.03 -16.27
N PRO A 49 15.59 0.32 -15.70
CA PRO A 49 16.51 -0.67 -15.13
C PRO A 49 15.86 -1.59 -14.07
N ALA A 50 14.83 -1.10 -13.38
CA ALA A 50 14.06 -1.93 -12.44
C ALA A 50 13.24 -3.00 -13.17
N LEU A 51 12.62 -2.66 -14.29
CA LEU A 51 11.86 -3.60 -15.11
C LEU A 51 12.77 -4.56 -15.86
N ASP A 52 14.00 -4.13 -16.25
CA ASP A 52 15.01 -5.05 -16.81
C ASP A 52 15.36 -6.16 -15.82
N LEU A 53 15.59 -5.84 -14.53
CA LEU A 53 15.84 -6.85 -13.51
C LEU A 53 14.63 -7.77 -13.25
N VAL A 54 13.42 -7.25 -13.37
CA VAL A 54 12.20 -8.06 -13.28
C VAL A 54 12.12 -9.02 -14.46
N ASP A 55 12.45 -8.57 -15.66
CA ASP A 55 12.48 -9.39 -16.87
C ASP A 55 13.50 -10.52 -16.76
N GLU A 56 14.74 -10.21 -16.33
CA GLU A 56 15.77 -11.21 -16.08
C GLU A 56 15.31 -12.28 -15.06
N ALA A 57 14.64 -11.84 -13.99
CA ALA A 57 14.12 -12.79 -13.00
C ALA A 57 13.01 -13.69 -13.57
N LEU A 58 12.15 -13.17 -14.44
CA LEU A 58 11.11 -13.97 -15.13
C LEU A 58 11.71 -14.92 -16.17
N VAL A 59 12.76 -14.52 -16.88
CA VAL A 59 13.52 -15.39 -17.78
C VAL A 59 14.18 -16.52 -17.00
N ASP A 60 14.70 -16.26 -15.79
CA ASP A 60 15.25 -17.31 -14.92
C ASP A 60 14.18 -18.30 -14.48
N VAL A 61 12.95 -17.83 -14.23
CA VAL A 61 11.82 -18.69 -13.89
C VAL A 61 11.43 -19.59 -15.07
N ASP A 62 11.26 -19.01 -16.26
CA ASP A 62 10.90 -19.77 -17.47
C ASP A 62 11.96 -20.83 -17.84
N ALA A 63 13.24 -20.49 -17.66
CA ALA A 63 14.35 -21.38 -17.90
C ALA A 63 14.55 -22.45 -16.79
N GLY A 64 13.70 -22.46 -15.76
CA GLY A 64 13.81 -23.41 -14.64
C GLY A 64 14.98 -23.16 -13.68
N ARG A 65 15.65 -22.01 -13.76
CA ARG A 65 16.74 -21.63 -12.84
C ARG A 65 16.23 -21.09 -11.51
N CYS A 66 14.94 -20.69 -11.46
CA CYS A 66 14.29 -20.18 -10.26
C CYS A 66 12.86 -20.72 -10.20
N ASP A 67 12.52 -21.50 -9.16
CA ASP A 67 11.17 -22.03 -8.98
C ASP A 67 10.34 -21.27 -7.93
N ARG A 68 10.97 -20.38 -7.15
CA ARG A 68 10.33 -19.57 -6.09
C ARG A 68 10.86 -18.15 -6.16
N LEU A 69 10.06 -17.22 -6.63
CA LEU A 69 10.45 -15.83 -6.83
C LEU A 69 9.53 -14.88 -6.05
N ILE A 70 10.12 -13.98 -5.28
CA ILE A 70 9.44 -12.86 -4.63
C ILE A 70 9.94 -11.57 -5.25
N ILE A 71 9.02 -10.70 -5.71
CA ILE A 71 9.33 -9.38 -6.25
C ILE A 71 8.64 -8.32 -5.40
N THR A 72 9.41 -7.41 -4.85
CA THR A 72 8.91 -6.23 -4.14
C THR A 72 9.51 -4.98 -4.74
N MET A 73 8.67 -3.98 -5.04
CA MET A 73 9.10 -2.67 -5.52
C MET A 73 8.02 -1.63 -5.24
N PRO A 74 8.34 -0.34 -5.30
CA PRO A 74 7.41 0.74 -4.98
C PRO A 74 6.09 0.66 -5.74
N PRO A 75 5.01 1.19 -5.15
CA PRO A 75 3.71 1.23 -5.82
C PRO A 75 3.75 2.01 -7.13
N GLN A 76 2.98 1.53 -8.13
CA GLN A 76 2.76 2.19 -9.42
C GLN A 76 4.03 2.33 -10.30
N GLU A 77 5.03 1.48 -10.14
CA GLU A 77 6.22 1.43 -11.00
C GLU A 77 6.16 0.30 -12.06
N GLY A 78 4.96 -0.17 -12.41
CA GLY A 78 4.74 -1.12 -13.51
C GLY A 78 4.86 -2.59 -13.13
N LYS A 79 5.10 -2.95 -11.85
CA LYS A 79 5.33 -4.34 -11.44
C LYS A 79 4.22 -5.31 -11.84
N SER A 80 2.96 -5.00 -11.52
CA SER A 80 1.82 -5.91 -11.81
C SER A 80 1.56 -6.04 -13.31
N THR A 81 1.67 -4.94 -14.08
CA THR A 81 1.56 -5.00 -15.54
C THR A 81 2.64 -5.88 -16.14
N ARG A 82 3.91 -5.68 -15.72
CA ARG A 82 5.03 -6.47 -16.25
C ARG A 82 4.95 -7.93 -15.81
N VAL A 83 4.75 -8.21 -14.53
CA VAL A 83 4.86 -9.57 -13.98
C VAL A 83 3.56 -10.36 -14.16
N THR A 84 2.39 -9.73 -13.92
CA THR A 84 1.11 -10.47 -13.85
C THR A 84 0.30 -10.40 -15.15
N THR A 85 0.62 -9.47 -16.05
CA THR A 85 0.00 -9.43 -17.39
C THR A 85 0.97 -9.87 -18.46
N ILE A 86 2.10 -9.20 -18.63
CA ILE A 86 3.06 -9.48 -19.71
C ILE A 86 3.83 -10.77 -19.45
N GLY A 87 4.24 -11.05 -18.22
CA GLY A 87 4.97 -12.28 -17.88
C GLY A 87 4.23 -13.56 -18.28
N PRO A 88 2.96 -13.77 -17.85
CA PRO A 88 2.17 -14.90 -18.30
C PRO A 88 1.93 -14.92 -19.82
N LEU A 89 1.70 -13.77 -20.44
CA LEU A 89 1.55 -13.68 -21.88
C LEU A 89 2.82 -14.15 -22.60
N TRP A 90 3.97 -13.67 -22.19
CA TRP A 90 5.28 -14.05 -22.71
C TRP A 90 5.57 -15.54 -22.51
N MET A 91 5.27 -16.11 -21.34
CA MET A 91 5.41 -17.54 -21.11
C MET A 91 4.50 -18.38 -22.02
N LEU A 92 3.27 -17.90 -22.29
CA LEU A 92 2.33 -18.58 -23.19
C LEU A 92 2.77 -18.51 -24.65
N THR A 93 3.45 -17.46 -25.12
CA THR A 93 4.03 -17.45 -26.48
C THR A 93 5.14 -18.47 -26.63
N ARG A 94 5.85 -18.81 -25.56
CA ARG A 94 6.94 -19.81 -25.55
C ARG A 94 6.43 -21.25 -25.33
N ASN A 95 5.37 -21.38 -24.52
CA ASN A 95 4.73 -22.65 -24.24
C ASN A 95 3.21 -22.50 -24.15
N PRO A 96 2.49 -22.65 -25.27
CA PRO A 96 1.03 -22.47 -25.30
C PRO A 96 0.26 -23.55 -24.51
N ASP A 97 0.93 -24.63 -24.07
CA ASP A 97 0.31 -25.66 -23.23
C ASP A 97 0.35 -25.33 -21.73
N LEU A 98 0.97 -24.21 -21.33
CA LEU A 98 1.16 -23.83 -19.96
C LEU A 98 -0.17 -23.42 -19.28
N ARG A 99 -0.49 -24.04 -18.15
CA ARG A 99 -1.67 -23.69 -17.34
C ARG A 99 -1.28 -22.66 -16.29
N VAL A 100 -1.59 -21.40 -16.57
CA VAL A 100 -1.29 -20.28 -15.70
C VAL A 100 -2.41 -20.08 -14.67
N ALA A 101 -2.04 -19.96 -13.40
CA ALA A 101 -2.92 -19.49 -12.33
C ALA A 101 -2.50 -18.10 -11.86
N ILE A 102 -3.48 -17.21 -11.69
CA ILE A 102 -3.27 -15.86 -11.15
C ILE A 102 -4.16 -15.69 -9.92
N ALA A 103 -3.57 -15.32 -8.79
CA ALA A 103 -4.29 -15.07 -7.54
C ALA A 103 -4.07 -13.63 -7.06
N SER A 104 -5.13 -12.99 -6.53
CA SER A 104 -5.05 -11.66 -5.93
C SER A 104 -6.00 -11.53 -4.74
N TYR A 105 -5.89 -10.43 -3.95
CA TYR A 105 -6.78 -10.21 -2.79
C TYR A 105 -8.27 -10.26 -3.16
N ALA A 106 -8.66 -9.81 -4.34
CA ALA A 106 -10.03 -9.79 -4.84
C ALA A 106 -10.17 -10.55 -6.16
N GLN A 107 -11.35 -11.15 -6.36
CA GLN A 107 -11.67 -11.87 -7.60
C GLN A 107 -11.66 -10.92 -8.80
N ASP A 108 -12.23 -9.72 -8.66
CA ASP A 108 -12.35 -8.76 -9.76
C ASP A 108 -10.99 -8.30 -10.28
N LEU A 109 -10.01 -8.10 -9.38
CA LEU A 109 -8.63 -7.76 -9.76
C LEU A 109 -7.95 -8.93 -10.48
N ALA A 110 -8.10 -10.15 -9.96
CA ALA A 110 -7.57 -11.33 -10.64
C ALA A 110 -8.19 -11.52 -12.03
N ASP A 111 -9.51 -11.31 -12.17
CA ASP A 111 -10.23 -11.38 -13.43
C ASP A 111 -9.77 -10.28 -14.42
N GLU A 112 -9.37 -9.10 -13.93
CA GLU A 112 -8.81 -8.02 -14.74
C GLU A 112 -7.49 -8.44 -15.38
N PHE A 113 -6.57 -9.06 -14.66
CA PHE A 113 -5.33 -9.59 -15.22
C PHE A 113 -5.62 -10.64 -16.31
N GLY A 114 -6.49 -11.61 -16.01
CA GLY A 114 -6.87 -12.63 -17.01
C GLY A 114 -7.51 -12.04 -18.27
N ARG A 115 -8.31 -10.99 -18.11
CA ARG A 115 -8.94 -10.25 -19.22
C ARG A 115 -7.89 -9.48 -20.04
N ASN A 116 -6.95 -8.82 -19.39
CA ASN A 116 -5.90 -8.05 -20.06
C ASN A 116 -5.02 -8.96 -20.92
N ILE A 117 -4.59 -10.11 -20.39
CA ILE A 117 -3.82 -11.10 -21.15
C ILE A 117 -4.62 -11.57 -22.36
N ARG A 118 -5.90 -11.94 -22.17
CA ARG A 118 -6.78 -12.37 -23.26
C ARG A 118 -6.93 -11.27 -24.32
N ASN A 119 -7.11 -10.02 -23.93
CA ASN A 119 -7.26 -8.90 -24.85
C ASN A 119 -5.99 -8.70 -25.67
N HIS A 120 -4.80 -8.81 -25.08
CA HIS A 120 -3.54 -8.77 -25.84
C HIS A 120 -3.51 -9.87 -26.91
N ILE A 121 -3.94 -11.10 -26.59
CA ILE A 121 -3.98 -12.19 -27.57
C ILE A 121 -4.97 -11.89 -28.70
N THR A 122 -6.16 -11.36 -28.38
CA THR A 122 -7.19 -11.08 -29.38
C THR A 122 -6.89 -9.85 -30.23
N SER A 123 -6.16 -8.87 -29.70
CA SER A 123 -5.76 -7.66 -30.44
C SER A 123 -4.49 -7.84 -31.26
N ASN A 124 -3.74 -8.92 -31.03
CA ASN A 124 -2.49 -9.22 -31.71
C ASN A 124 -2.57 -10.63 -32.32
N ASP A 125 -3.50 -10.79 -33.25
CA ASP A 125 -3.80 -12.07 -33.92
C ASP A 125 -3.41 -12.08 -35.41
N GLY A 126 -2.62 -11.09 -35.85
CA GLY A 126 -2.15 -10.99 -37.22
C GLY A 126 -3.20 -10.52 -38.22
N THR A 127 -4.41 -10.19 -37.78
CA THR A 127 -5.42 -9.58 -38.66
C THR A 127 -5.16 -8.07 -38.80
N ASP A 128 -5.54 -7.51 -39.97
CA ASP A 128 -5.41 -6.06 -40.24
C ASP A 128 -4.00 -5.47 -39.98
N ASP A 129 -2.94 -6.21 -40.37
CA ASP A 129 -1.53 -5.84 -40.15
C ASP A 129 -1.14 -5.69 -38.66
N THR A 130 -1.90 -6.27 -37.73
CA THR A 130 -1.54 -6.32 -36.31
C THR A 130 -0.41 -7.32 -36.06
N LEU A 131 0.28 -7.16 -34.94
CA LEU A 131 1.26 -8.15 -34.45
C LEU A 131 0.58 -9.52 -34.32
N ASP A 132 1.25 -10.60 -34.75
CA ASP A 132 0.76 -11.97 -34.51
C ASP A 132 1.53 -12.63 -33.36
N LEU A 133 0.86 -12.86 -32.24
CA LEU A 133 1.44 -13.57 -31.09
C LEU A 133 1.50 -15.09 -31.31
N GLY A 134 0.98 -15.62 -32.41
CA GLY A 134 0.84 -17.07 -32.64
C GLY A 134 -0.19 -17.75 -31.71
N LEU A 135 -0.95 -16.99 -30.94
CA LEU A 135 -1.90 -17.48 -29.95
C LEU A 135 -3.33 -17.13 -30.35
N ARG A 136 -4.27 -18.03 -30.08
CA ARG A 136 -5.72 -17.82 -30.32
C ARG A 136 -6.52 -18.27 -29.10
N ILE A 137 -7.59 -17.57 -28.80
CA ILE A 137 -8.50 -17.96 -27.71
C ILE A 137 -9.52 -18.99 -28.24
N ALA A 138 -9.70 -20.10 -27.50
CA ALA A 138 -10.69 -21.12 -27.84
C ALA A 138 -12.12 -20.56 -27.78
N ALA A 139 -12.89 -20.76 -28.82
CA ALA A 139 -14.22 -20.15 -29.00
C ALA A 139 -15.24 -20.53 -27.90
N ASP A 140 -15.08 -21.69 -27.28
CA ASP A 140 -15.99 -22.24 -26.25
C ASP A 140 -15.68 -21.77 -24.83
N ASN A 141 -14.66 -20.94 -24.62
CA ASN A 141 -14.11 -20.70 -23.28
C ASN A 141 -13.52 -19.29 -23.08
N GLY A 142 -14.28 -18.26 -23.45
CA GLY A 142 -13.83 -16.86 -23.42
C GLY A 142 -14.17 -16.06 -22.16
N ALA A 143 -14.53 -16.70 -21.02
CA ALA A 143 -14.86 -15.98 -19.79
C ALA A 143 -13.61 -15.33 -19.17
N ALA A 144 -13.74 -14.12 -18.63
CA ALA A 144 -12.63 -13.37 -18.01
C ALA A 144 -11.90 -14.17 -16.91
N ARG A 145 -12.65 -14.93 -16.12
CA ARG A 145 -12.15 -15.73 -15.00
C ARG A 145 -11.35 -16.96 -15.42
N ARG A 146 -11.63 -17.50 -16.62
CA ARG A 146 -10.98 -18.70 -17.11
C ARG A 146 -11.15 -18.82 -18.63
N TRP A 147 -10.02 -18.97 -19.31
CA TRP A 147 -9.99 -19.21 -20.76
C TRP A 147 -8.83 -20.14 -21.14
N ARG A 148 -8.90 -20.73 -22.31
CA ARG A 148 -7.88 -21.62 -22.88
C ARG A 148 -7.46 -21.12 -24.25
N LEU A 149 -6.26 -21.54 -24.65
CA LEU A 149 -5.78 -21.36 -26.00
C LEU A 149 -6.39 -22.40 -26.93
N ASP A 150 -6.70 -22.00 -28.17
CA ASP A 150 -7.21 -22.89 -29.20
C ASP A 150 -6.17 -23.90 -29.63
N GLY A 151 -6.56 -25.16 -29.76
CA GLY A 151 -5.64 -26.24 -30.07
C GLY A 151 -4.70 -26.67 -28.95
N HIS A 152 -4.70 -25.99 -27.79
CA HIS A 152 -3.78 -26.23 -26.68
C HIS A 152 -4.52 -26.54 -25.36
N ARG A 153 -3.79 -27.17 -24.41
CA ARG A 153 -4.30 -27.40 -23.06
C ARG A 153 -4.08 -26.21 -22.13
N GLY A 154 -3.22 -25.27 -22.51
CA GLY A 154 -2.84 -24.11 -21.74
C GLY A 154 -3.89 -23.00 -21.75
N GLY A 155 -3.64 -21.99 -20.94
CA GLY A 155 -4.52 -20.84 -20.74
C GLY A 155 -4.40 -20.27 -19.35
N VAL A 156 -5.29 -19.33 -19.00
CA VAL A 156 -5.25 -18.61 -17.74
C VAL A 156 -6.46 -18.91 -16.87
N ARG A 157 -6.24 -18.99 -15.57
CA ARG A 157 -7.26 -19.07 -14.54
C ARG A 157 -7.00 -18.04 -13.45
N SER A 158 -7.95 -17.14 -13.26
CA SER A 158 -7.92 -16.06 -12.26
C SER A 158 -8.75 -16.43 -11.03
N VAL A 159 -8.20 -16.19 -9.83
CA VAL A 159 -8.87 -16.51 -8.56
C VAL A 159 -8.62 -15.41 -7.53
N GLY A 160 -9.66 -15.05 -6.79
CA GLY A 160 -9.50 -14.31 -5.55
C GLY A 160 -9.05 -15.23 -4.42
N ILE A 161 -8.25 -14.74 -3.49
CA ILE A 161 -7.77 -15.52 -2.32
C ILE A 161 -8.93 -16.15 -1.52
N THR A 162 -10.06 -15.46 -1.48
CA THR A 162 -11.27 -15.96 -0.79
C THR A 162 -12.06 -16.99 -1.61
N SER A 163 -11.84 -17.09 -2.92
CA SER A 163 -12.63 -17.92 -3.84
C SER A 163 -12.07 -19.33 -4.06
N GLY A 164 -10.80 -19.55 -3.72
CA GLY A 164 -10.12 -20.83 -3.82
C GLY A 164 -9.78 -21.30 -5.23
N LEU A 165 -8.65 -22.00 -5.36
CA LEU A 165 -8.14 -22.60 -6.60
C LEU A 165 -8.64 -24.06 -6.71
N THR A 166 -9.93 -24.29 -6.98
CA THR A 166 -10.51 -25.64 -6.94
C THR A 166 -10.31 -26.45 -8.23
N GLY A 167 -9.85 -27.71 -8.10
CA GLY A 167 -10.09 -28.80 -9.06
C GLY A 167 -9.16 -28.95 -10.26
N LYS A 168 -8.13 -28.10 -10.52
CA LYS A 168 -7.19 -28.32 -11.64
C LYS A 168 -5.77 -27.89 -11.28
N PRO A 169 -4.73 -28.62 -11.76
CA PRO A 169 -3.34 -28.26 -11.53
C PRO A 169 -2.95 -26.99 -12.29
N ALA A 170 -1.98 -26.25 -11.74
CA ALA A 170 -1.31 -25.11 -12.36
C ALA A 170 0.16 -25.47 -12.64
N ASP A 171 0.65 -25.08 -13.80
CA ASP A 171 2.06 -25.25 -14.20
C ASP A 171 2.91 -24.02 -13.81
N VAL A 172 2.26 -22.89 -13.55
CA VAL A 172 2.85 -21.68 -12.95
C VAL A 172 1.79 -20.94 -12.16
N LEU A 173 2.20 -20.34 -11.04
CA LEU A 173 1.32 -19.53 -10.18
C LEU A 173 1.90 -18.14 -9.98
N PHE A 174 1.08 -17.13 -10.26
CA PHE A 174 1.32 -15.74 -9.91
C PHE A 174 0.41 -15.34 -8.76
N ILE A 175 0.98 -14.76 -7.69
CA ILE A 175 0.24 -14.17 -6.57
C ILE A 175 0.54 -12.68 -6.58
N ASP A 176 -0.43 -11.85 -6.94
CA ASP A 176 -0.26 -10.40 -7.03
C ASP A 176 -1.09 -9.68 -5.97
N ASP A 177 -0.41 -8.86 -5.17
CA ASP A 177 -0.95 -8.05 -4.08
C ASP A 177 -2.04 -8.80 -3.28
N PRO A 178 -1.65 -9.81 -2.45
CA PRO A 178 -2.60 -10.63 -1.68
C PRO A 178 -3.29 -9.85 -0.55
N ILE A 179 -2.88 -8.63 -0.30
CA ILE A 179 -3.41 -7.69 0.69
C ILE A 179 -3.75 -6.38 -0.02
N LYS A 180 -4.96 -5.87 0.21
CA LYS A 180 -5.48 -4.70 -0.48
C LYS A 180 -4.89 -3.39 0.02
N ASP A 181 -4.92 -3.20 1.34
CA ASP A 181 -4.61 -1.94 2.00
C ASP A 181 -4.07 -2.17 3.42
N GLN A 182 -3.74 -1.07 4.10
CA GLN A 182 -3.20 -1.11 5.47
C GLN A 182 -4.17 -1.76 6.46
N LYS A 183 -5.48 -1.53 6.33
CA LYS A 183 -6.50 -2.12 7.22
C LYS A 183 -6.50 -3.64 7.14
N ASP A 184 -6.44 -4.18 5.93
CA ASP A 184 -6.36 -5.64 5.72
C ASP A 184 -5.00 -6.17 6.20
N ALA A 185 -3.91 -5.42 5.99
CA ALA A 185 -2.58 -5.81 6.44
C ALA A 185 -2.48 -5.92 7.97
N GLU A 186 -3.11 -5.03 8.71
CA GLU A 186 -3.16 -5.06 10.18
C GLU A 186 -4.10 -6.14 10.73
N SER A 187 -5.02 -6.66 9.91
CA SER A 187 -5.92 -7.74 10.31
C SER A 187 -5.20 -9.09 10.38
N ALA A 188 -4.95 -9.59 11.58
CA ALA A 188 -4.39 -10.93 11.78
C ALA A 188 -5.26 -12.03 11.14
N ALA A 189 -6.59 -11.82 11.10
CA ALA A 189 -7.51 -12.75 10.44
C ALA A 189 -7.32 -12.77 8.92
N TRP A 190 -7.04 -11.59 8.30
CA TRP A 190 -6.77 -11.54 6.86
C TRP A 190 -5.40 -12.15 6.55
N ARG A 191 -4.33 -11.81 7.28
CA ARG A 191 -3.02 -12.42 7.11
C ARG A 191 -3.05 -13.95 7.26
N LYS A 192 -3.82 -14.44 8.23
CA LYS A 192 -4.05 -15.89 8.37
C LYS A 192 -4.76 -16.48 7.14
N ARG A 193 -5.79 -15.81 6.60
CA ARG A 193 -6.51 -16.26 5.41
C ARG A 193 -5.60 -16.34 4.18
N VAL A 194 -4.72 -15.35 3.98
CA VAL A 194 -3.73 -15.38 2.89
C VAL A 194 -2.77 -16.55 3.07
N TRP A 195 -2.32 -16.82 4.29
CA TRP A 195 -1.46 -17.96 4.60
C TRP A 195 -2.16 -19.30 4.38
N ASP A 196 -3.41 -19.43 4.84
CA ASP A 196 -4.22 -20.64 4.62
C ASP A 196 -4.46 -20.88 3.11
N PHE A 197 -4.68 -19.82 2.33
CA PHE A 197 -4.75 -19.93 0.87
C PHE A 197 -3.45 -20.49 0.28
N TRP A 198 -2.31 -19.98 0.69
CA TRP A 198 -1.01 -20.48 0.25
C TRP A 198 -0.82 -21.95 0.60
N THR A 199 -0.97 -22.33 1.84
CA THR A 199 -0.64 -23.66 2.35
C THR A 199 -1.64 -24.73 1.94
N ALA A 200 -2.93 -24.45 2.07
CA ALA A 200 -3.98 -25.45 1.88
C ALA A 200 -4.58 -25.45 0.46
N VAL A 201 -4.47 -24.35 -0.28
CA VAL A 201 -5.10 -24.21 -1.60
C VAL A 201 -4.06 -24.13 -2.71
N ALA A 202 -3.21 -23.11 -2.70
CA ALA A 202 -2.28 -22.85 -3.80
C ALA A 202 -1.24 -23.97 -3.94
N ASN A 203 -0.52 -24.25 -2.87
CA ASN A 203 0.58 -25.25 -2.87
C ASN A 203 0.08 -26.66 -3.25
N THR A 204 -1.16 -27.01 -2.92
CA THR A 204 -1.75 -28.32 -3.25
C THR A 204 -2.19 -28.47 -4.71
N ARG A 205 -2.17 -27.39 -5.50
CA ARG A 205 -2.59 -27.35 -6.91
C ARG A 205 -1.43 -27.16 -7.88
N LEU A 206 -0.24 -26.94 -7.39
CA LEU A 206 0.94 -26.84 -8.23
C LEU A 206 1.29 -28.20 -8.83
N ALA A 207 1.59 -28.23 -10.13
CA ALA A 207 2.21 -29.39 -10.75
C ALA A 207 3.62 -29.60 -10.16
N PRO A 208 4.17 -30.82 -10.19
CA PRO A 208 5.53 -31.05 -9.74
C PRO A 208 6.52 -30.11 -10.46
N GLY A 209 7.32 -29.36 -9.69
CA GLY A 209 8.27 -28.40 -10.22
C GLY A 209 7.67 -27.06 -10.70
N ALA A 210 6.38 -26.84 -10.58
CA ALA A 210 5.74 -25.60 -10.99
C ALA A 210 6.30 -24.40 -10.24
N PRO A 211 6.76 -23.34 -10.94
CA PRO A 211 7.26 -22.14 -10.30
C PRO A 211 6.12 -21.31 -9.70
N VAL A 212 6.50 -20.54 -8.68
CA VAL A 212 5.62 -19.58 -8.01
C VAL A 212 6.29 -18.21 -7.97
N ILE A 213 5.58 -17.22 -8.46
CA ILE A 213 5.99 -15.82 -8.48
C ILE A 213 5.05 -15.04 -7.55
N VAL A 214 5.58 -14.44 -6.49
CA VAL A 214 4.85 -13.61 -5.54
C VAL A 214 5.25 -12.17 -5.73
N ILE A 215 4.27 -11.33 -6.01
CA ILE A 215 4.50 -9.92 -6.24
C ILE A 215 3.63 -9.16 -5.25
N LEU A 216 4.21 -8.26 -4.51
CA LEU A 216 3.42 -7.44 -3.59
C LEU A 216 4.13 -6.13 -3.23
N THR A 217 3.32 -5.22 -2.71
CA THR A 217 3.77 -4.11 -1.91
C THR A 217 3.72 -4.54 -0.44
N ARG A 218 4.84 -4.46 0.28
CA ARG A 218 4.93 -4.91 1.68
C ARG A 218 4.21 -3.92 2.60
N TRP A 219 3.21 -4.39 3.34
CA TRP A 219 2.46 -3.56 4.30
C TRP A 219 2.79 -3.90 5.75
N HIS A 220 3.15 -5.15 6.02
CA HIS A 220 3.33 -5.68 7.36
C HIS A 220 4.43 -6.75 7.35
N GLU A 221 5.21 -6.88 8.44
CA GLU A 221 6.27 -7.88 8.53
C GLU A 221 5.73 -9.31 8.52
N ASP A 222 4.55 -9.55 9.14
CA ASP A 222 3.85 -10.84 9.15
C ASP A 222 2.91 -11.01 7.93
N ASP A 223 3.26 -10.43 6.77
CA ASP A 223 2.56 -10.68 5.50
C ASP A 223 2.95 -12.04 4.90
N LEU A 224 2.42 -12.36 3.70
CA LEU A 224 2.75 -13.61 3.02
C LEU A 224 4.27 -13.79 2.88
N VAL A 225 4.99 -12.76 2.45
CA VAL A 225 6.44 -12.82 2.25
C VAL A 225 7.18 -13.00 3.56
N GLY A 226 6.78 -12.27 4.62
CA GLY A 226 7.37 -12.47 5.94
C GLY A 226 7.25 -13.91 6.43
N ARG A 227 6.09 -14.53 6.24
CA ARG A 227 5.87 -15.95 6.61
C ARG A 227 6.62 -16.93 5.72
N LEU A 228 6.70 -16.68 4.41
CA LEU A 228 7.48 -17.50 3.49
C LEU A 228 8.97 -17.49 3.84
N LEU A 229 9.50 -16.31 4.19
CA LEU A 229 10.92 -16.16 4.56
C LEU A 229 11.23 -16.63 6.00
N ALA A 230 10.22 -16.84 6.84
CA ALA A 230 10.35 -17.46 8.15
C ALA A 230 10.14 -18.98 8.13
N ALA A 231 9.68 -19.56 7.01
CA ALA A 231 9.41 -20.97 6.87
C ALA A 231 10.71 -21.80 6.68
N GLU A 232 10.65 -23.11 6.93
CA GLU A 232 11.80 -24.02 6.78
C GLU A 232 12.38 -24.05 5.35
N ASP A 233 11.54 -23.81 4.34
CA ASP A 233 11.92 -23.78 2.93
C ASP A 233 12.26 -22.37 2.41
N ALA A 234 12.49 -21.41 3.30
CA ALA A 234 12.86 -20.03 2.97
C ALA A 234 14.05 -19.92 1.98
N HIS A 235 15.00 -20.84 2.09
CA HIS A 235 16.19 -20.89 1.23
C HIS A 235 15.89 -21.12 -0.26
N ARG A 236 14.69 -21.59 -0.61
CA ARG A 236 14.26 -21.77 -2.00
C ARG A 236 13.80 -20.47 -2.65
N TRP A 237 13.45 -19.45 -1.83
CA TRP A 237 12.89 -18.21 -2.33
C TRP A 237 13.98 -17.22 -2.71
N ARG A 238 14.08 -16.92 -4.01
CA ARG A 238 14.84 -15.76 -4.48
C ARG A 238 14.02 -14.51 -4.22
N VAL A 239 14.62 -13.54 -3.53
CA VAL A 239 13.97 -12.25 -3.24
C VAL A 239 14.60 -11.17 -4.10
N LEU A 240 13.80 -10.55 -4.95
CA LEU A 240 14.15 -9.35 -5.70
C LEU A 240 13.43 -8.17 -5.06
N ASN A 241 14.09 -7.48 -4.14
CA ASN A 241 13.60 -6.25 -3.54
C ASN A 241 14.24 -5.04 -4.22
N ILE A 242 13.45 -4.22 -4.92
CA ILE A 242 13.91 -3.02 -5.62
C ILE A 242 13.39 -1.80 -4.86
N PRO A 243 14.19 -1.16 -3.99
CA PRO A 243 13.74 -0.04 -3.17
C PRO A 243 13.64 1.27 -3.98
N ALA A 244 12.73 2.17 -3.56
CA ALA A 244 12.60 3.50 -4.16
C ALA A 244 13.88 4.35 -4.02
N CYS A 245 14.58 4.20 -2.92
CA CYS A 245 15.86 4.86 -2.65
C CYS A 245 16.91 3.80 -2.30
N ALA A 246 18.07 3.86 -2.92
CA ALA A 246 19.21 3.04 -2.53
C ALA A 246 19.69 3.48 -1.14
N ASP A 247 19.46 2.67 -0.13
CA ASP A 247 19.77 2.97 1.28
C ASP A 247 20.72 1.92 1.89
N HIS A 248 21.37 1.11 1.05
CA HIS A 248 22.37 0.14 1.45
C HIS A 248 23.62 0.82 2.05
N ASP A 249 24.29 0.12 2.95
CA ASP A 249 25.54 0.55 3.56
C ASP A 249 26.73 -0.26 2.99
N PRO A 250 27.50 0.33 2.07
CA PRO A 250 28.67 -0.36 1.48
C PRO A 250 29.72 -0.76 2.53
N SER A 251 29.80 -0.07 3.67
CA SER A 251 30.76 -0.44 4.74
C SER A 251 30.42 -1.76 5.40
N LYS A 252 29.14 -2.17 5.31
CA LYS A 252 28.64 -3.48 5.78
C LYS A 252 28.62 -4.56 4.69
N GLY A 253 29.11 -4.22 3.48
CA GLY A 253 29.07 -5.14 2.34
C GLY A 253 27.67 -5.25 1.70
N GLU A 254 26.77 -4.36 2.01
CA GLU A 254 25.44 -4.32 1.40
C GLU A 254 25.52 -3.75 -0.02
N THR A 255 24.62 -4.17 -0.91
CA THR A 255 24.56 -3.73 -2.30
C THR A 255 23.13 -3.37 -2.69
N ASP A 256 23.00 -2.43 -3.62
CA ASP A 256 21.72 -2.13 -4.25
C ASP A 256 21.48 -3.06 -5.46
N PRO A 257 20.30 -3.60 -5.68
CA PRO A 257 20.04 -4.52 -6.79
C PRO A 257 20.25 -3.88 -8.18
N LEU A 258 20.12 -2.55 -8.28
CA LEU A 258 20.36 -1.78 -9.50
C LEU A 258 21.80 -1.18 -9.57
N GLY A 259 22.66 -1.46 -8.60
CA GLY A 259 24.00 -0.91 -8.52
C GLY A 259 24.04 0.62 -8.30
N ARG A 260 22.97 1.21 -7.78
CA ARG A 260 22.88 2.66 -7.53
C ARG A 260 23.77 3.06 -6.35
N GLN A 261 24.21 4.30 -6.36
CA GLN A 261 24.91 4.87 -5.20
C GLN A 261 23.93 5.10 -4.03
N PRO A 262 24.36 4.99 -2.77
CA PRO A 262 23.54 5.33 -1.61
C PRO A 262 22.88 6.71 -1.73
N GLY A 263 21.58 6.78 -1.45
CA GLY A 263 20.76 7.99 -1.59
C GLY A 263 20.19 8.24 -2.98
N ALA A 264 20.56 7.44 -4.01
CA ALA A 264 19.98 7.57 -5.33
C ALA A 264 18.56 7.00 -5.38
N PHE A 265 17.64 7.75 -5.97
CA PHE A 265 16.27 7.31 -6.18
C PHE A 265 16.09 6.45 -7.43
N LEU A 266 15.03 5.65 -7.43
CA LEU A 266 14.62 4.84 -8.56
C LEU A 266 14.29 5.71 -9.78
N GLN A 267 14.73 5.29 -10.96
CA GLN A 267 14.20 5.80 -12.22
C GLN A 267 12.76 5.31 -12.36
N SER A 268 11.81 6.25 -12.25
CA SER A 268 10.41 5.93 -12.22
C SER A 268 9.84 5.64 -13.61
N ALA A 269 9.08 4.56 -13.74
CA ALA A 269 8.31 4.27 -14.94
C ALA A 269 7.22 5.33 -15.23
N ARG A 270 6.84 6.10 -14.21
CA ARG A 270 5.88 7.21 -14.32
C ARG A 270 6.54 8.58 -14.44
N GLY A 271 7.86 8.63 -14.58
CA GLY A 271 8.61 9.88 -14.71
C GLY A 271 8.71 10.70 -13.42
N ARG A 272 8.53 10.09 -12.25
CA ARG A 272 8.70 10.79 -10.97
C ARG A 272 10.12 11.31 -10.82
N THR A 273 10.22 12.58 -10.48
CA THR A 273 11.52 13.24 -10.22
C THR A 273 12.03 12.92 -8.81
N THR A 274 13.31 13.15 -8.55
CA THR A 274 13.91 13.05 -7.21
C THR A 274 13.18 13.94 -6.17
N ALA A 275 12.72 15.13 -6.59
CA ALA A 275 11.97 16.03 -5.71
C ALA A 275 10.61 15.41 -5.31
N GLN A 276 9.91 14.80 -6.26
CA GLN A 276 8.64 14.11 -5.99
C GLN A 276 8.84 12.89 -5.09
N TRP A 277 9.90 12.10 -5.26
CA TRP A 277 10.23 11.01 -4.36
C TRP A 277 10.45 11.49 -2.92
N ARG A 278 11.17 12.62 -2.73
CA ARG A 278 11.37 13.24 -1.42
C ARG A 278 10.06 13.73 -0.81
N GLN A 279 9.19 14.35 -1.61
CA GLN A 279 7.86 14.79 -1.15
C GLN A 279 6.99 13.62 -0.70
N ILE A 280 6.99 12.51 -1.46
CA ILE A 280 6.28 11.29 -1.07
C ILE A 280 6.81 10.77 0.25
N ARG A 281 8.14 10.66 0.40
CA ARG A 281 8.77 10.20 1.65
C ARG A 281 8.33 11.01 2.87
N ILE A 282 8.29 12.34 2.73
CA ILE A 282 7.84 13.25 3.80
C ILE A 282 6.34 13.03 4.09
N ALA A 283 5.53 12.94 3.05
CA ALA A 283 4.08 12.84 3.18
C ALA A 283 3.59 11.55 3.82
N VAL A 284 4.29 10.42 3.55
CA VAL A 284 3.87 9.10 4.06
C VAL A 284 4.54 8.74 5.40
N GLY A 285 5.61 9.46 5.80
CA GLY A 285 6.40 9.16 6.98
C GLY A 285 7.29 7.93 6.84
N SER A 286 8.26 7.76 7.77
CA SER A 286 9.32 6.74 7.65
C SER A 286 8.77 5.32 7.67
N ARG A 287 7.76 5.03 8.49
CA ARG A 287 7.17 3.68 8.58
C ARG A 287 6.55 3.21 7.25
N VAL A 288 5.64 4.01 6.69
CA VAL A 288 4.99 3.69 5.41
C VAL A 288 6.01 3.69 4.28
N TRP A 289 6.98 4.62 4.32
CA TRP A 289 8.08 4.63 3.38
C TRP A 289 8.90 3.34 3.42
N ASN A 290 9.33 2.91 4.60
CA ASN A 290 10.13 1.69 4.76
C ASN A 290 9.35 0.45 4.31
N ALA A 291 8.07 0.36 4.62
CA ALA A 291 7.21 -0.74 4.24
C ALA A 291 6.96 -0.76 2.72
N LEU A 292 6.30 0.26 2.16
CA LEU A 292 5.77 0.23 0.80
C LEU A 292 6.82 0.59 -0.26
N TYR A 293 7.76 1.49 0.09
CA TYR A 293 8.71 2.04 -0.90
C TYR A 293 10.10 1.43 -0.79
N GLN A 294 10.47 0.88 0.37
CA GLN A 294 11.75 0.19 0.58
C GLN A 294 11.61 -1.33 0.69
N GLY A 295 10.37 -1.86 0.78
CA GLY A 295 10.08 -3.29 0.90
C GLY A 295 10.49 -3.91 2.24
N ARG A 296 10.64 -3.08 3.28
CA ARG A 296 11.11 -3.45 4.62
C ARG A 296 10.11 -3.02 5.69
N PRO A 297 8.97 -3.70 5.83
CA PRO A 297 8.06 -3.42 6.94
C PRO A 297 8.73 -3.77 8.27
N ALA A 298 8.62 -2.86 9.25
CA ALA A 298 9.08 -3.10 10.61
C ALA A 298 7.95 -3.64 11.49
N PRO A 299 8.27 -4.40 12.55
CA PRO A 299 7.29 -4.80 13.55
C PRO A 299 6.59 -3.59 14.19
N PRO A 300 5.34 -3.73 14.63
CA PRO A 300 4.63 -2.66 15.31
C PRO A 300 5.12 -2.43 16.75
N GLU A 301 6.13 -3.14 17.21
CA GLU A 301 6.64 -3.04 18.59
C GLU A 301 7.46 -1.76 18.80
N GLY A 302 6.82 -0.73 19.37
CA GLY A 302 7.52 0.43 19.93
C GLY A 302 8.06 1.49 18.96
N ASP A 303 7.77 1.40 17.64
CA ASP A 303 8.44 2.23 16.63
C ASP A 303 7.51 3.21 15.90
N LEU A 304 6.29 3.44 16.39
CA LEU A 304 5.42 4.38 15.70
C LEU A 304 5.78 5.83 15.96
N PHE A 305 6.25 6.13 17.17
CA PHE A 305 6.69 7.46 17.58
C PHE A 305 8.09 7.39 18.17
N ASP A 306 9.06 8.06 17.51
CA ASP A 306 10.41 8.19 18.05
C ASP A 306 10.46 9.31 19.09
N ARG A 307 11.23 9.09 20.20
CA ARG A 307 11.40 10.08 21.26
C ARG A 307 12.05 11.37 20.78
N GLY A 308 12.84 11.31 19.74
CA GLY A 308 13.53 12.46 19.15
C GLY A 308 12.69 13.33 18.21
N TRP A 309 11.45 12.92 17.86
CA TRP A 309 10.61 13.69 16.94
C TRP A 309 9.93 14.90 17.59
N TRP A 310 9.81 14.90 18.92
CA TRP A 310 9.06 15.91 19.67
C TRP A 310 9.86 17.20 19.78
N ARG A 311 9.27 18.31 19.33
CA ARG A 311 9.83 19.64 19.60
C ARG A 311 9.44 20.09 21.00
N GLU A 312 10.40 20.55 21.75
CA GLU A 312 10.15 21.10 23.08
C GLU A 312 10.03 22.63 23.07
N TYR A 313 9.09 23.17 23.83
CA TYR A 313 9.00 24.59 24.11
C TYR A 313 9.13 24.85 25.61
N THR A 314 9.95 25.87 25.98
CA THR A 314 10.35 26.18 27.37
C THR A 314 9.63 27.40 27.94
N ALA A 315 9.00 28.23 27.12
CA ALA A 315 8.23 29.39 27.57
C ALA A 315 6.72 29.13 27.45
N PRO A 316 5.92 29.41 28.49
CA PRO A 316 4.47 29.20 28.40
C PRO A 316 3.86 30.07 27.29
N ARG A 317 3.04 29.44 26.46
CA ARG A 317 2.32 30.13 25.41
C ARG A 317 0.92 30.63 25.83
N TRP A 318 0.76 30.79 27.15
CA TRP A 318 -0.50 31.26 27.75
C TRP A 318 -0.25 32.26 28.87
N ALA A 319 -1.25 33.06 29.13
CA ALA A 319 -1.29 33.94 30.31
C ALA A 319 -2.38 33.46 31.28
N VAL A 320 -2.18 33.68 32.55
CA VAL A 320 -3.18 33.43 33.58
C VAL A 320 -3.96 34.75 33.82
N ARG A 321 -5.30 34.65 33.73
CA ARG A 321 -6.18 35.80 33.98
C ARG A 321 -6.52 35.97 35.44
N GLY A 322 -7.06 37.11 35.81
CA GLY A 322 -7.40 37.43 37.18
C GLY A 322 -8.47 36.51 37.81
N ASP A 323 -9.26 35.81 37.03
CA ASP A 323 -10.21 34.81 37.47
C ASP A 323 -9.60 33.38 37.60
N GLY A 324 -8.28 33.25 37.39
CA GLY A 324 -7.57 31.98 37.40
C GLY A 324 -7.66 31.16 36.15
N SER A 325 -8.40 31.61 35.12
CA SER A 325 -8.43 30.95 33.82
C SER A 325 -7.14 31.20 33.01
N HIS A 326 -6.82 30.32 32.11
CA HIS A 326 -5.65 30.40 31.24
C HIS A 326 -6.08 30.76 29.81
N TRP A 327 -5.28 31.61 29.15
CA TRP A 327 -5.56 32.04 27.78
C TRP A 327 -4.33 31.86 26.91
N VAL A 328 -4.46 30.99 25.89
CA VAL A 328 -3.41 30.77 24.88
C VAL A 328 -3.26 32.03 24.02
N ILE A 329 -2.02 32.48 23.82
CA ILE A 329 -1.73 33.76 23.14
C ILE A 329 -1.47 33.48 21.66
N GLY A 330 -2.25 34.11 20.77
CA GLY A 330 -2.02 34.10 19.32
C GLY A 330 -2.28 32.76 18.62
N ALA A 331 -2.97 31.83 19.26
CA ALA A 331 -3.35 30.57 18.62
C ALA A 331 -4.50 30.79 17.62
N ASP A 332 -4.42 30.11 16.49
CA ASP A 332 -5.49 30.10 15.48
C ASP A 332 -6.72 29.32 16.00
N GLU A 333 -6.47 28.25 16.72
CA GLU A 333 -7.52 27.39 17.29
C GLU A 333 -7.02 26.74 18.60
N VAL A 334 -7.90 26.57 19.58
CA VAL A 334 -7.65 25.83 20.81
C VAL A 334 -8.79 24.84 21.00
N ILE A 335 -8.43 23.56 21.21
CA ILE A 335 -9.40 22.48 21.42
C ILE A 335 -9.07 21.66 22.64
N GLN A 336 -10.03 20.86 23.09
CA GLN A 336 -9.78 19.73 23.99
C GLN A 336 -10.06 18.42 23.25
N SER A 337 -9.29 17.38 23.57
CA SER A 337 -9.49 16.03 23.08
C SER A 337 -9.51 15.08 24.27
N TRP A 338 -10.55 14.23 24.32
CA TRP A 338 -10.81 13.35 25.42
C TRP A 338 -10.95 11.90 24.95
N ASP A 339 -10.14 11.02 25.54
CA ASP A 339 -10.38 9.58 25.56
C ASP A 339 -10.93 9.17 26.91
N MET A 340 -12.07 8.47 26.93
CA MET A 340 -12.85 8.14 28.11
C MET A 340 -13.22 6.67 28.08
N ALA A 341 -12.27 5.77 28.36
CA ALA A 341 -12.56 4.35 28.49
C ALA A 341 -13.03 4.04 29.91
N PHE A 342 -14.18 3.37 30.06
CA PHE A 342 -14.65 2.81 31.32
C PHE A 342 -14.95 1.34 31.10
N LYS A 343 -14.27 0.43 31.78
CA LYS A 343 -14.70 -0.95 31.99
C LYS A 343 -15.42 -1.03 33.32
N ASP A 344 -16.34 -1.94 33.44
CA ASP A 344 -17.26 -2.19 34.57
C ASP A 344 -16.93 -1.59 35.94
N LEU A 345 -17.99 -1.36 36.73
CA LEU A 345 -18.08 -0.63 37.99
C LEU A 345 -17.05 -0.95 39.10
N SER A 346 -16.12 -1.87 38.91
CA SER A 346 -15.14 -2.29 39.95
C SER A 346 -13.68 -1.86 39.67
N ASP A 347 -13.32 -1.52 38.41
CA ASP A 347 -11.97 -1.05 38.07
C ASP A 347 -12.05 0.22 37.19
N SER A 348 -11.63 1.37 37.74
CA SER A 348 -11.55 2.62 36.99
C SER A 348 -10.43 2.53 35.98
N ASP A 349 -10.75 2.62 34.68
CA ASP A 349 -9.77 2.79 33.60
C ASP A 349 -9.22 4.23 33.60
N TYR A 350 -8.11 4.44 32.87
CA TYR A 350 -7.58 5.78 32.69
C TYR A 350 -8.48 6.61 31.79
N VAL A 351 -8.60 7.88 32.14
CA VAL A 351 -9.24 8.92 31.35
C VAL A 351 -8.19 9.96 31.01
N CYS A 352 -8.06 10.28 29.73
CA CYS A 352 -7.13 11.28 29.23
C CYS A 352 -7.90 12.45 28.60
N GLY A 353 -7.61 13.68 29.07
CA GLY A 353 -8.08 14.91 28.47
C GLY A 353 -6.91 15.82 28.17
N GLN A 354 -6.74 16.21 26.93
CA GLN A 354 -5.64 17.04 26.46
C GLN A 354 -6.14 18.37 25.92
N VAL A 355 -5.38 19.45 26.13
CA VAL A 355 -5.62 20.77 25.54
C VAL A 355 -4.55 21.03 24.48
N TRP A 356 -5.00 21.33 23.27
CA TRP A 356 -4.14 21.55 22.12
C TRP A 356 -4.40 22.92 21.50
N ALA A 357 -3.32 23.59 21.07
CA ALA A 357 -3.36 24.86 20.37
C ALA A 357 -2.72 24.74 18.98
N ARG A 358 -3.36 25.27 17.95
CA ARG A 358 -2.80 25.31 16.58
C ARG A 358 -2.23 26.71 16.30
N TYR A 359 -1.06 26.73 15.65
CA TYR A 359 -0.40 27.90 15.08
C TYR A 359 0.05 27.56 13.66
N GLY A 360 -0.72 27.97 12.66
CA GLY A 360 -0.48 27.59 11.27
C GLY A 360 -0.51 26.06 11.09
N LEU A 361 0.64 25.48 10.72
CA LEU A 361 0.84 24.04 10.51
C LEU A 361 1.43 23.32 11.74
N GLN A 362 1.45 23.95 12.90
CA GLN A 362 1.99 23.37 14.14
C GLN A 362 0.92 23.23 15.21
N ALA A 363 0.97 22.12 15.95
CA ALA A 363 0.12 21.86 17.11
C ALA A 363 0.97 21.80 18.38
N PHE A 364 0.50 22.49 19.44
CA PHE A 364 1.14 22.56 20.74
C PHE A 364 0.28 21.89 21.80
N LEU A 365 0.84 20.91 22.52
CA LEU A 365 0.21 20.36 23.71
C LEU A 365 0.34 21.36 24.84
N VAL A 366 -0.76 21.86 25.35
CA VAL A 366 -0.77 22.98 26.33
C VAL A 366 -1.01 22.47 27.75
N ASP A 367 -1.91 21.50 27.92
CA ASP A 367 -2.26 20.95 29.22
C ASP A 367 -2.82 19.53 29.09
N GLN A 368 -2.77 18.79 30.19
CA GLN A 368 -3.31 17.43 30.25
C GLN A 368 -3.93 17.12 31.63
N VAL A 369 -5.00 16.36 31.60
CA VAL A 369 -5.52 15.59 32.71
C VAL A 369 -5.45 14.12 32.34
N HIS A 370 -4.76 13.31 33.15
CA HIS A 370 -4.67 11.87 32.95
C HIS A 370 -4.66 11.17 34.30
N ASP A 371 -5.69 10.44 34.60
CA ASP A 371 -5.85 9.72 35.87
C ASP A 371 -6.90 8.60 35.74
N ARG A 372 -6.90 7.68 36.68
CA ARG A 372 -7.99 6.74 36.84
C ARG A 372 -9.18 7.45 37.46
N MET A 373 -10.28 7.52 36.74
CA MET A 373 -11.45 8.30 37.13
C MET A 373 -12.75 7.49 37.02
N SER A 374 -13.55 7.60 38.06
CA SER A 374 -14.97 7.23 37.97
C SER A 374 -15.75 8.20 37.08
N PHE A 375 -16.94 7.82 36.65
CA PHE A 375 -17.83 8.68 35.85
C PHE A 375 -18.06 10.06 36.49
N VAL A 376 -18.23 10.11 37.82
CA VAL A 376 -18.41 11.39 38.53
C VAL A 376 -17.16 12.23 38.53
N GLU A 377 -16.00 11.64 38.69
CA GLU A 377 -14.70 12.33 38.64
C GLU A 377 -14.36 12.82 37.25
N THR A 378 -14.62 12.03 36.20
CA THR A 378 -14.49 12.43 34.81
C THR A 378 -15.34 13.67 34.48
N ARG A 379 -16.60 13.69 34.91
CA ARG A 379 -17.45 14.88 34.74
C ARG A 379 -16.89 16.12 35.41
N LYS A 380 -16.30 15.97 36.62
CA LYS A 380 -15.63 17.07 37.34
C LYS A 380 -14.36 17.50 36.61
N ALA A 381 -13.57 16.55 36.08
CA ALA A 381 -12.36 16.83 35.31
C ALA A 381 -12.66 17.64 34.05
N VAL A 382 -13.67 17.21 33.25
CA VAL A 382 -14.11 17.93 32.06
C VAL A 382 -14.53 19.38 32.39
N ARG A 383 -15.33 19.56 33.44
CA ARG A 383 -15.75 20.92 33.86
C ARG A 383 -14.54 21.77 34.31
N ARG A 384 -13.62 21.20 35.07
CA ARG A 384 -12.41 21.92 35.55
C ARG A 384 -11.53 22.33 34.38
N LEU A 385 -11.27 21.40 33.44
CA LEU A 385 -10.42 21.69 32.27
C LEU A 385 -11.10 22.71 31.34
N ALA A 386 -12.43 22.64 31.16
CA ALA A 386 -13.19 23.61 30.39
C ALA A 386 -13.17 25.00 31.05
N ALA A 387 -13.27 25.10 32.36
CA ALA A 387 -13.16 26.36 33.10
C ALA A 387 -11.73 26.92 33.09
N LYS A 388 -10.72 26.07 33.19
CA LYS A 388 -9.31 26.46 33.11
C LYS A 388 -8.93 27.02 31.73
N TRP A 389 -9.46 26.43 30.67
CA TRP A 389 -9.17 26.80 29.29
C TRP A 389 -10.46 27.18 28.52
N PRO A 390 -11.07 28.35 28.82
CA PRO A 390 -12.36 28.75 28.22
C PRO A 390 -12.25 29.00 26.72
N GLN A 391 -11.05 29.26 26.20
CA GLN A 391 -10.77 29.44 24.79
C GLN A 391 -10.92 28.14 23.95
N ALA A 392 -10.79 26.97 24.59
CA ALA A 392 -11.01 25.69 23.95
C ALA A 392 -12.52 25.48 23.72
N THR A 393 -13.04 26.06 22.64
CA THR A 393 -14.48 26.04 22.31
C THR A 393 -14.94 24.66 21.91
N LEU A 394 -14.12 23.87 21.22
CA LEU A 394 -14.41 22.49 20.82
C LEU A 394 -13.78 21.50 21.82
N LYS A 395 -14.57 20.50 22.21
CA LYS A 395 -14.15 19.42 23.09
C LYS A 395 -14.56 18.11 22.42
N LEU A 396 -13.58 17.49 21.76
CA LEU A 396 -13.73 16.22 21.06
C LEU A 396 -13.80 15.10 22.10
N VAL A 397 -14.81 14.26 22.02
CA VAL A 397 -14.98 13.12 22.94
C VAL A 397 -15.25 11.88 22.09
N GLU A 398 -14.44 10.82 22.27
CA GLU A 398 -14.63 9.57 21.55
C GLU A 398 -16.02 8.99 21.86
N ASP A 399 -16.84 8.76 20.83
CA ASP A 399 -18.24 8.29 20.94
C ASP A 399 -18.30 6.76 21.05
N LYS A 400 -17.76 6.24 22.13
CA LYS A 400 -18.03 4.87 22.60
C LYS A 400 -18.93 4.97 23.82
N ALA A 401 -19.61 3.88 24.19
CA ALA A 401 -20.70 3.79 25.18
C ALA A 401 -20.58 4.75 26.40
N ASN A 402 -19.37 5.07 26.82
CA ASN A 402 -19.06 5.92 27.99
C ASN A 402 -18.92 7.40 27.63
N GLY A 403 -18.38 7.74 26.46
CA GLY A 403 -18.31 9.11 25.96
C GLY A 403 -19.70 9.72 25.77
N THR A 404 -20.61 8.98 25.15
CA THR A 404 -22.02 9.37 24.99
C THR A 404 -22.69 9.69 26.33
N ALA A 405 -22.45 8.88 27.38
CA ALA A 405 -23.03 9.13 28.71
C ALA A 405 -22.47 10.42 29.34
N VAL A 406 -21.16 10.68 29.21
CA VAL A 406 -20.54 11.93 29.69
C VAL A 406 -21.07 13.14 28.92
N ILE A 407 -21.11 13.07 27.58
CA ILE A 407 -21.65 14.13 26.72
C ILE A 407 -23.08 14.47 27.16
N ASN A 408 -23.99 13.48 27.22
CA ASN A 408 -25.37 13.69 27.59
C ASN A 408 -25.51 14.32 28.99
N SER A 409 -24.66 13.90 29.95
CA SER A 409 -24.70 14.42 31.32
C SER A 409 -24.18 15.85 31.45
N LEU A 410 -23.32 16.31 30.52
CA LEU A 410 -22.66 17.62 30.56
C LEU A 410 -23.21 18.61 29.53
N ALA A 411 -24.01 18.17 28.54
CA ALA A 411 -24.48 18.99 27.41
C ALA A 411 -25.14 20.31 27.82
N ARG A 412 -25.75 20.37 29.01
CA ARG A 412 -26.37 21.61 29.54
C ARG A 412 -25.43 22.51 30.32
N THR A 413 -24.19 22.05 30.62
CA THR A 413 -23.28 22.76 31.54
C THR A 413 -21.90 23.01 30.94
N VAL A 414 -21.53 22.31 29.89
CA VAL A 414 -20.28 22.47 29.17
C VAL A 414 -20.60 22.60 27.68
N ALA A 415 -20.30 23.75 27.11
CA ALA A 415 -20.53 24.01 25.69
C ALA A 415 -19.42 23.33 24.84
N GLY A 416 -19.77 22.97 23.60
CA GLY A 416 -18.82 22.53 22.58
C GLY A 416 -18.32 21.09 22.73
N LEU A 417 -19.04 20.23 23.46
CA LEU A 417 -18.81 18.80 23.46
C LEU A 417 -19.27 18.20 22.11
N ILE A 418 -18.37 17.57 21.40
CA ILE A 418 -18.60 16.97 20.10
C ILE A 418 -18.27 15.49 20.17
N PRO A 419 -19.23 14.60 19.89
CA PRO A 419 -18.95 13.19 19.74
C PRO A 419 -18.07 12.96 18.50
N VAL A 420 -17.05 12.12 18.62
CA VAL A 420 -16.19 11.67 17.53
C VAL A 420 -16.30 10.17 17.41
N ASP A 421 -16.84 9.70 16.30
CA ASP A 421 -16.85 8.27 16.00
C ASP A 421 -15.47 7.85 15.48
N PRO A 422 -14.75 6.96 16.18
CA PRO A 422 -13.42 6.58 15.78
C PRO A 422 -13.43 5.66 14.55
N GLU A 423 -12.97 6.15 13.42
CA GLU A 423 -12.81 5.35 12.22
C GLU A 423 -11.50 4.55 12.24
N GLY A 424 -11.59 3.24 11.99
CA GLY A 424 -10.43 2.34 11.94
C GLY A 424 -9.90 1.87 13.30
N SER A 425 -8.73 1.21 13.29
CA SER A 425 -8.04 0.76 14.50
C SER A 425 -7.33 1.92 15.20
N LYS A 426 -7.06 1.79 16.51
CA LYS A 426 -6.23 2.75 17.27
C LYS A 426 -4.89 2.97 16.58
N TYR A 427 -4.28 1.89 16.15
CA TYR A 427 -3.02 1.93 15.39
C TYR A 427 -3.14 2.75 14.10
N ALA A 428 -4.20 2.55 13.30
CA ALA A 428 -4.40 3.28 12.05
C ALA A 428 -4.57 4.78 12.29
N ARG A 429 -5.28 5.17 13.35
CA ARG A 429 -5.44 6.58 13.74
C ARG A 429 -4.12 7.23 14.17
N ALA A 430 -3.34 6.53 14.98
CA ALA A 430 -2.02 6.98 15.42
C ALA A 430 -1.02 7.06 14.23
N ALA A 431 -1.05 6.07 13.33
CA ALA A 431 -0.21 6.05 12.13
C ALA A 431 -0.52 7.22 11.17
N ALA A 432 -1.78 7.63 11.07
CA ALA A 432 -2.18 8.77 10.24
C ALA A 432 -1.57 10.11 10.72
N VAL A 433 -1.29 10.24 12.01
CA VAL A 433 -0.74 11.47 12.59
C VAL A 433 0.77 11.41 12.88
N ALA A 434 1.38 10.23 12.83
CA ALA A 434 2.82 10.05 13.04
C ALA A 434 3.70 10.91 12.10
N PRO A 435 3.37 11.12 10.80
CA PRO A 435 4.15 12.00 9.92
C PRO A 435 4.26 13.45 10.42
N PHE A 436 3.24 13.96 11.13
CA PHE A 436 3.29 15.31 11.71
C PHE A 436 4.25 15.39 12.90
N ALA A 437 4.33 14.31 13.71
CA ALA A 437 5.33 14.21 14.78
C ALA A 437 6.75 14.13 14.20
N GLU A 438 6.98 13.25 13.22
CA GLU A 438 8.28 13.10 12.54
C GLU A 438 8.74 14.40 11.86
N ALA A 439 7.82 15.13 11.23
CA ALA A 439 8.10 16.44 10.64
C ALA A 439 8.34 17.57 11.67
N GLY A 440 8.24 17.27 12.99
CA GLY A 440 8.40 18.24 14.06
C GLY A 440 7.29 19.31 14.09
N GLN A 441 6.10 18.98 13.62
CA GLN A 441 4.94 19.87 13.66
C GLN A 441 4.17 19.77 14.98
N ILE A 442 4.53 18.82 15.85
CA ILE A 442 3.97 18.67 17.18
C ILE A 442 4.99 19.15 18.21
N ALA A 443 4.59 20.11 19.04
CA ALA A 443 5.43 20.70 20.07
C ALA A 443 4.88 20.37 21.48
N LEU A 444 5.77 19.95 22.36
CA LEU A 444 5.49 19.55 23.72
C LEU A 444 6.05 20.56 24.72
N PRO A 445 5.39 20.76 25.89
CA PRO A 445 5.94 21.59 26.94
C PRO A 445 7.20 20.94 27.58
N SER A 446 8.16 21.76 28.00
CA SER A 446 9.30 21.25 28.76
C SER A 446 8.85 20.63 30.09
N PRO A 447 9.68 19.78 30.74
CA PRO A 447 9.37 19.19 32.04
C PRO A 447 9.14 20.24 33.14
N GLU A 448 9.75 21.43 33.03
CA GLU A 448 9.54 22.56 33.97
C GLU A 448 8.11 23.13 33.84
N LEU A 449 7.56 23.15 32.64
CA LEU A 449 6.17 23.60 32.39
C LEU A 449 5.16 22.52 32.71
N ALA A 450 5.50 21.24 32.42
CA ALA A 450 4.61 20.09 32.52
C ALA A 450 5.37 18.87 33.07
N PRO A 451 5.46 18.66 34.38
CA PRO A 451 6.20 17.54 34.97
C PRO A 451 5.73 16.14 34.52
N TRP A 452 4.52 16.05 33.96
CA TRP A 452 3.93 14.81 33.44
C TRP A 452 4.38 14.46 32.01
N ILE A 453 5.11 15.34 31.30
CA ILE A 453 5.43 15.18 29.89
C ILE A 453 6.33 13.96 29.63
N GLY A 454 7.21 13.60 30.54
CA GLY A 454 8.04 12.41 30.40
C GLY A 454 7.22 11.12 30.27
N ALA A 455 6.18 10.98 31.10
CA ALA A 455 5.27 9.81 31.00
C ALA A 455 4.44 9.81 29.70
N TRP A 456 4.13 10.98 29.16
CA TRP A 456 3.47 11.13 27.86
C TRP A 456 4.38 10.62 26.72
N ILE A 457 5.64 11.05 26.70
CA ILE A 457 6.63 10.63 25.70
C ILE A 457 6.87 9.12 25.75
N GLU A 458 7.00 8.54 26.96
CA GLU A 458 7.24 7.11 27.13
C GLU A 458 6.05 6.26 26.64
N GLU A 459 4.80 6.68 26.86
CA GLU A 459 3.62 5.99 26.37
C GLU A 459 3.58 5.97 24.83
N HIS A 460 3.88 7.12 24.19
CA HIS A 460 3.95 7.20 22.74
C HIS A 460 5.08 6.37 22.16
N ALA A 461 6.26 6.41 22.78
CA ALA A 461 7.41 5.64 22.33
C ALA A 461 7.21 4.11 22.48
N ALA A 462 6.37 3.68 23.44
CA ALA A 462 6.04 2.27 23.63
C ALA A 462 4.81 1.81 22.82
N PHE A 463 4.08 2.73 22.18
CA PHE A 463 2.89 2.38 21.38
C PHE A 463 3.28 1.59 20.13
N PRO A 464 2.55 0.50 19.72
CA PRO A 464 1.28 0.02 20.27
C PRO A 464 1.41 -0.98 21.44
N SER A 465 2.61 -1.33 21.88
CA SER A 465 2.87 -2.34 22.92
C SER A 465 2.83 -1.78 24.34
N ALA A 466 2.45 -0.51 24.50
CA ALA A 466 2.30 0.15 25.81
C ALA A 466 1.18 -0.51 26.62
N ALA A 467 1.33 -0.49 27.98
CA ALA A 467 0.28 -0.98 28.88
C ALA A 467 -1.00 -0.12 28.82
N HIS A 468 -0.86 1.13 28.40
CA HIS A 468 -1.93 2.12 28.23
C HIS A 468 -1.68 2.90 26.97
N ASP A 469 -2.74 3.36 26.29
CA ASP A 469 -2.70 4.09 25.03
C ASP A 469 -3.63 5.33 24.99
N ASP A 470 -4.18 5.69 26.16
CA ASP A 470 -5.17 6.76 26.30
C ASP A 470 -4.64 8.14 25.87
N ARG A 471 -3.34 8.41 26.11
CA ARG A 471 -2.67 9.65 25.68
C ARG A 471 -2.48 9.67 24.17
N VAL A 472 -2.18 8.51 23.57
CA VAL A 472 -2.01 8.37 22.12
C VAL A 472 -3.32 8.56 21.40
N ASP A 473 -4.42 7.98 21.93
CA ASP A 473 -5.76 8.14 21.35
C ASP A 473 -6.23 9.60 21.44
N ALA A 474 -6.06 10.26 22.60
CA ALA A 474 -6.40 11.67 22.74
C ALA A 474 -5.56 12.59 21.83
N MET A 475 -4.26 12.34 21.67
CA MET A 475 -3.39 13.06 20.74
C MET A 475 -3.81 12.82 19.30
N SER A 476 -4.01 11.57 18.88
CA SER A 476 -4.35 11.22 17.50
C SER A 476 -5.64 11.90 17.06
N GLN A 477 -6.67 11.92 17.92
CA GLN A 477 -7.94 12.61 17.68
C GLN A 477 -7.74 14.14 17.54
N ALA A 478 -6.90 14.75 18.40
CA ALA A 478 -6.63 16.19 18.34
C ALA A 478 -5.85 16.57 17.07
N ILE A 479 -4.78 15.85 16.74
CA ILE A 479 -3.94 16.16 15.58
C ILE A 479 -4.68 15.89 14.26
N ASN A 480 -5.48 14.84 14.19
CA ASN A 480 -6.38 14.61 13.05
C ASN A 480 -7.25 15.86 12.80
N ARG A 481 -7.89 16.39 13.85
CA ARG A 481 -8.76 17.56 13.74
C ARG A 481 -8.00 18.85 13.41
N LEU A 482 -6.81 19.07 14.00
CA LEU A 482 -6.07 20.32 13.87
C LEU A 482 -5.20 20.41 12.61
N LEU A 483 -4.58 19.30 12.19
CA LEU A 483 -3.57 19.29 11.13
C LEU A 483 -3.95 18.45 9.92
N LEU A 484 -4.61 17.31 10.11
CA LEU A 484 -4.97 16.42 8.99
C LEU A 484 -6.28 16.87 8.32
N ALA A 485 -7.30 17.23 9.09
CA ALA A 485 -8.58 17.69 8.61
C ALA A 485 -8.98 19.04 9.28
N PRO A 486 -8.17 20.10 9.13
CA PRO A 486 -8.48 21.39 9.75
C PRO A 486 -9.76 21.96 9.12
N ILE A 487 -10.66 22.53 9.95
CA ILE A 487 -11.71 23.40 9.44
C ILE A 487 -11.03 24.73 9.11
N LEU A 488 -10.87 25.01 7.85
CA LEU A 488 -10.40 26.32 7.39
C LEU A 488 -11.51 27.32 7.68
N ASP A 489 -11.17 28.42 8.37
CA ASP A 489 -12.09 29.54 8.54
C ASP A 489 -12.39 30.07 7.12
N GLY A 490 -13.68 30.36 6.82
CA GLY A 490 -14.15 30.74 5.48
C GLY A 490 -13.51 31.96 4.84
N SER A 491 -12.52 32.57 5.49
CA SER A 491 -11.68 33.67 4.96
C SER A 491 -10.59 33.21 3.96
N MET A 492 -10.42 31.90 3.72
CA MET A 492 -9.50 31.34 2.72
C MET A 492 -10.23 30.50 1.66
N VAL A 493 -11.49 30.71 1.43
CA VAL A 493 -12.14 30.29 0.18
C VAL A 493 -11.62 31.26 -0.88
N VAL A 494 -10.60 30.87 -1.61
CA VAL A 494 -10.29 31.48 -2.90
C VAL A 494 -11.53 31.17 -3.76
N GLU A 495 -12.32 32.18 -4.05
CA GLU A 495 -13.45 32.10 -4.99
C GLU A 495 -12.87 31.51 -6.30
N SER A 496 -13.29 30.32 -6.63
CA SER A 496 -13.01 29.69 -7.93
C SER A 496 -14.02 30.19 -8.98
N GLU A 497 -14.40 31.46 -8.91
CA GLU A 497 -15.34 32.06 -9.87
C GLU A 497 -14.70 32.51 -11.19
N ASP A 498 -13.36 32.45 -11.33
CA ASP A 498 -12.68 32.95 -12.53
C ASP A 498 -12.17 31.83 -13.48
N LEU A 499 -12.57 30.56 -13.31
CA LEU A 499 -12.15 29.47 -14.21
C LEU A 499 -13.24 28.91 -15.13
N ASP A 500 -14.50 29.37 -15.01
CA ASP A 500 -15.59 28.89 -15.86
C ASP A 500 -15.82 29.75 -17.10
N ASP A 501 -15.21 30.94 -17.22
CA ASP A 501 -15.41 31.82 -18.37
C ASP A 501 -14.46 31.59 -19.56
N GLU A 502 -13.52 30.68 -19.51
CA GLU A 502 -12.60 30.39 -20.64
C GLU A 502 -12.89 29.06 -21.43
N LEU A 503 -13.98 28.34 -21.09
CA LEU A 503 -14.31 27.07 -21.76
C LEU A 503 -15.51 27.11 -22.71
N ASP A 504 -16.14 28.26 -22.89
CA ASP A 504 -17.30 28.42 -23.81
C ASP A 504 -16.93 28.65 -25.28
N GLY A 505 -15.71 28.33 -25.71
CA GLY A 505 -15.20 28.60 -27.07
C GLY A 505 -14.89 27.37 -27.95
N TYR A 506 -15.16 26.14 -27.53
CA TYR A 506 -14.91 24.98 -28.40
C TYR A 506 -16.15 24.14 -28.64
N GLU A 507 -16.81 24.38 -29.80
CA GLU A 507 -17.75 23.43 -30.40
C GLU A 507 -17.06 22.11 -30.75
N ILE A 508 -17.45 21.02 -30.07
CA ILE A 508 -17.09 19.67 -30.48
C ILE A 508 -18.18 19.17 -31.41
N SER A 509 -17.89 19.09 -32.71
CA SER A 509 -18.71 18.37 -33.69
C SER A 509 -18.60 16.86 -33.47
N PRO A 510 -19.71 16.10 -33.49
CA PRO A 510 -19.67 14.66 -33.37
C PRO A 510 -19.33 14.00 -34.73
N VAL A 511 -18.30 13.17 -34.72
CA VAL A 511 -18.13 12.08 -35.70
C VAL A 511 -17.79 10.80 -34.94
#